data_e872c108572fe12f08adaed72a793ad9
#
_entry.id   e872c108572fe12f08adaed72a793ad9
#
_cell.length_a   1.000
_cell.length_b   1.000
_cell.length_c   1.000
_cell.angle_alpha   90.00
_cell.angle_beta   90.00
_cell.angle_gamma   90.00
#
_symmetry.space_group_name_H-M   'P 1'
#
loop_
_entity.id
_entity.type
_entity.pdbx_description
1 polymer ?
#
loop_
_entity_poly.entity_id
_entity_poly.type
_entity_poly.pdbx_seq_one_letter_code
_entity_poly.pdbx_strand_id
1 'polypeptide(L)'
;MAAVNAKPNDTPRSMPKQARRKQLIQATIKCIAMNGLSSTTMADVTQQAGLSIGIVNLHFQSKEKLLIETLRYISDEYTEGLNKIYNDKSLNTEQKILAHINFDFSRAIIDRNK
;
A
#
# COMPACT_ATOMS: atom_id res chain seq x y z
N MET A 1 2.51 -23.50 -12.27
CA MET A 1 1.62 -23.11 -12.29
C MET A 1 0.72 -22.90 -11.21
N ALA A 2 1.15 -22.37 -10.17
CA ALA A 2 0.34 -22.13 -9.04
C ALA A 2 -0.86 -21.28 -9.36
N ALA A 3 -0.61 -20.31 -10.17
CA ALA A 3 -1.70 -19.41 -10.49
C ALA A 3 -2.83 -20.12 -11.16
N VAL A 4 -2.48 -21.12 -11.94
CA VAL A 4 -3.50 -21.82 -12.63
C VAL A 4 -4.27 -22.67 -11.72
N ASN A 5 -3.79 -22.83 -10.53
CA ASN A 5 -4.51 -23.67 -9.62
C ASN A 5 -5.49 -22.91 -8.78
N ALA A 6 -5.59 -21.62 -9.00
CA ALA A 6 -6.59 -20.85 -8.29
C ALA A 6 -7.95 -21.39 -8.68
N LYS A 7 -8.71 -21.78 -7.72
CA LYS A 7 -10.00 -22.37 -7.98
C LYS A 7 -11.06 -21.29 -8.09
N PRO A 8 -12.07 -21.53 -8.89
CA PRO A 8 -13.12 -20.53 -9.02
C PRO A 8 -13.76 -20.18 -7.70
N ASN A 9 -13.72 -21.12 -6.77
CA ASN A 9 -14.34 -20.88 -5.49
C ASN A 9 -13.36 -20.42 -4.43
N ASP A 10 -12.15 -20.05 -4.83
CA ASP A 10 -11.22 -19.51 -3.86
C ASP A 10 -11.82 -18.25 -3.31
N THR A 11 -11.89 -18.16 -2.03
CA THR A 11 -12.42 -17.00 -1.37
C THR A 11 -11.28 -16.13 -0.88
N PRO A 12 -11.57 -14.91 -0.49
CA PRO A 12 -10.53 -14.06 0.10
C PRO A 12 -9.82 -14.72 1.28
N ARG A 13 -10.47 -15.67 1.94
CA ARG A 13 -9.83 -16.33 3.07
C ARG A 13 -8.67 -17.23 2.66
N SER A 14 -8.66 -17.71 1.41
CA SER A 14 -7.56 -18.54 0.96
C SER A 14 -6.47 -17.75 0.28
N MET A 15 -6.56 -16.43 0.33
CA MET A 15 -5.55 -15.57 -0.24
C MET A 15 -4.23 -15.76 0.51
N PRO A 16 -3.10 -15.78 -0.20
CA PRO A 16 -1.81 -15.89 0.46
C PRO A 16 -1.62 -14.79 1.49
N LYS A 17 -0.87 -15.11 2.53
CA LYS A 17 -0.66 -14.19 3.63
C LYS A 17 -0.15 -12.83 3.17
N GLN A 18 0.84 -12.83 2.27
CA GLN A 18 1.43 -11.58 1.81
C GLN A 18 0.41 -10.73 1.05
N ALA A 19 -0.41 -11.38 0.22
CA ALA A 19 -1.42 -10.66 -0.53
C ALA A 19 -2.47 -10.07 0.40
N ARG A 20 -2.83 -10.80 1.43
CA ARG A 20 -3.81 -10.31 2.40
C ARG A 20 -3.26 -9.13 3.19
N ARG A 21 -1.99 -9.22 3.59
CA ARG A 21 -1.36 -8.11 4.29
C ARG A 21 -1.32 -6.86 3.41
N LYS A 22 -1.00 -7.03 2.13
CA LYS A 22 -0.97 -5.90 1.22
C LYS A 22 -2.37 -5.30 1.04
N GLN A 23 -3.38 -6.14 0.96
CA GLN A 23 -4.75 -5.67 0.85
C GLN A 23 -5.12 -4.79 2.05
N LEU A 24 -4.75 -5.23 3.25
CA LEU A 24 -5.05 -4.48 4.46
C LEU A 24 -4.27 -3.18 4.51
N ILE A 25 -3.02 -3.20 4.09
CA ILE A 25 -2.21 -1.98 4.04
C ILE A 25 -2.83 -0.98 3.07
N GLN A 26 -3.26 -1.42 1.90
CA GLN A 26 -3.87 -0.53 0.93
C GLN A 26 -5.20 0.02 1.40
N ALA A 27 -5.98 -0.77 2.11
CA ALA A 27 -7.21 -0.29 2.71
C ALA A 27 -6.91 0.78 3.76
N THR A 28 -5.83 0.58 4.52
CA THR A 28 -5.43 1.54 5.53
C THR A 28 -5.01 2.87 4.89
N ILE A 29 -4.27 2.80 3.79
CA ILE A 29 -3.86 4.02 3.07
C ILE A 29 -5.10 4.82 2.66
N LYS A 30 -6.11 4.14 2.14
CA LYS A 30 -7.33 4.81 1.74
C LYS A 30 -8.05 5.45 2.92
N CYS A 31 -8.10 4.74 4.04
CA CYS A 31 -8.73 5.29 5.24
C CYS A 31 -8.00 6.53 5.74
N ILE A 32 -6.68 6.48 5.73
CA ILE A 32 -5.88 7.61 6.17
C ILE A 32 -6.09 8.81 5.23
N ALA A 33 -6.16 8.54 3.94
CA ALA A 33 -6.38 9.61 2.96
C ALA A 33 -7.73 10.28 3.15
N MET A 34 -8.73 9.52 3.56
CA MET A 34 -10.08 10.06 3.73
C MET A 34 -10.29 10.68 5.10
N ASN A 35 -9.76 10.08 6.13
CA ASN A 35 -10.08 10.46 7.51
C ASN A 35 -8.94 11.06 8.29
N GLY A 36 -7.73 11.00 7.77
CA GLY A 36 -6.55 11.42 8.51
C GLY A 36 -6.00 10.29 9.36
N LEU A 37 -4.74 10.42 9.72
CA LEU A 37 -4.03 9.36 10.45
C LEU A 37 -4.65 9.11 11.83
N SER A 38 -4.89 10.16 12.58
CA SER A 38 -5.37 9.99 13.95
C SER A 38 -6.82 9.55 14.03
N SER A 39 -7.60 9.79 12.97
CA SER A 39 -9.02 9.45 12.98
C SER A 39 -9.31 8.09 12.36
N THR A 40 -8.30 7.42 11.83
CA THR A 40 -8.50 6.10 11.24
C THR A 40 -8.56 5.04 12.32
N THR A 41 -9.59 4.21 12.28
CA THR A 41 -9.78 3.13 13.26
C THR A 41 -9.67 1.77 12.59
N MET A 42 -9.48 0.74 13.39
CA MET A 42 -9.48 -0.63 12.87
C MET A 42 -10.81 -0.97 12.21
N ALA A 43 -11.91 -0.45 12.76
CA ALA A 43 -13.22 -0.66 12.14
C ALA A 43 -13.28 -0.06 10.74
N ASP A 44 -12.68 1.12 10.56
CA ASP A 44 -12.64 1.75 9.25
C ASP A 44 -11.88 0.87 8.26
N VAL A 45 -10.76 0.32 8.70
CA VAL A 45 -9.94 -0.53 7.84
C VAL A 45 -10.70 -1.79 7.45
N THR A 46 -11.37 -2.43 8.40
CA THR A 46 -12.13 -3.64 8.10
C THR A 46 -13.23 -3.35 7.10
N GLN A 47 -13.90 -2.25 7.27
CA GLN A 47 -14.97 -1.87 6.37
C GLN A 47 -14.42 -1.58 4.97
N GLN A 48 -13.33 -0.84 4.90
CA GLN A 48 -12.72 -0.50 3.63
C GLN A 48 -12.21 -1.74 2.91
N ALA A 49 -11.67 -2.69 3.66
CA ALA A 49 -11.11 -3.91 3.08
C ALA A 49 -12.17 -4.97 2.79
N GLY A 50 -13.35 -4.84 3.39
CA GLY A 50 -14.39 -5.85 3.25
C GLY A 50 -14.06 -7.11 4.02
N LEU A 51 -13.35 -7.00 5.14
CA LEU A 51 -12.91 -8.14 5.92
C LEU A 51 -13.40 -8.04 7.35
N SER A 52 -13.39 -9.16 8.07
CA SER A 52 -13.79 -9.15 9.46
C SER A 52 -12.65 -8.65 10.34
N ILE A 53 -13.00 -8.17 11.52
CA ILE A 53 -11.99 -7.71 12.47
C ILE A 53 -11.08 -8.87 12.89
N GLY A 54 -11.61 -10.11 12.89
CA GLY A 54 -10.81 -11.26 13.22
C GLY A 54 -9.68 -11.50 12.25
N ILE A 55 -9.95 -11.31 10.95
CA ILE A 55 -8.92 -11.47 9.93
C ILE A 55 -7.88 -10.37 10.05
N VAL A 56 -8.32 -9.14 10.31
CA VAL A 56 -7.37 -8.05 10.47
C VAL A 56 -6.46 -8.31 11.67
N ASN A 57 -7.03 -8.74 12.78
CA ASN A 57 -6.25 -9.03 13.98
C ASN A 57 -5.31 -10.21 13.82
N LEU A 58 -5.64 -11.12 12.91
CA LEU A 58 -4.76 -12.24 12.63
C LEU A 58 -3.46 -11.75 11.98
N HIS A 59 -3.53 -10.75 11.13
CA HIS A 59 -2.38 -10.25 10.42
C HIS A 59 -1.67 -9.11 11.13
N PHE A 60 -2.43 -8.26 11.82
CA PHE A 60 -1.88 -7.10 12.53
C PHE A 60 -2.52 -7.04 13.90
N GLN A 61 -1.77 -7.35 14.92
CA GLN A 61 -2.31 -7.47 16.28
C GLN A 61 -2.85 -6.17 16.84
N SER A 62 -2.43 -5.03 16.31
CA SER A 62 -2.87 -3.74 16.83
C SER A 62 -2.91 -2.72 15.72
N LYS A 63 -3.68 -1.65 15.95
CA LYS A 63 -3.73 -0.53 15.04
C LYS A 63 -2.32 0.05 14.83
N GLU A 64 -1.56 0.10 15.90
CA GLU A 64 -0.22 0.65 15.84
C GLU A 64 0.67 -0.14 14.89
N LYS A 65 0.62 -1.47 14.98
CA LYS A 65 1.41 -2.31 14.09
C LYS A 65 0.96 -2.14 12.65
N LEU A 66 -0.34 -2.06 12.43
CA LEU A 66 -0.86 -1.87 11.08
C LEU A 66 -0.37 -0.54 10.51
N LEU A 67 -0.40 0.53 11.31
CA LEU A 67 0.05 1.83 10.86
C LEU A 67 1.55 1.84 10.55
N ILE A 68 2.34 1.20 11.41
CA ILE A 68 3.78 1.12 11.17
C ILE A 68 4.08 0.39 9.87
N GLU A 69 3.42 -0.75 9.65
CA GLU A 69 3.64 -1.49 8.42
C GLU A 69 3.16 -0.72 7.20
N THR A 70 2.09 0.04 7.36
CA THR A 70 1.57 0.87 6.28
C THR A 70 2.56 1.96 5.90
N LEU A 71 3.13 2.63 6.90
CA LEU A 71 4.12 3.67 6.65
C LEU A 71 5.38 3.10 6.02
N ARG A 72 5.78 1.92 6.47
CA ARG A 72 6.95 1.25 5.89
C ARG A 72 6.69 0.90 4.43
N TYR A 73 5.50 0.42 4.13
CA TYR A 73 5.14 0.09 2.76
C TYR A 73 5.21 1.34 1.86
N ILE A 74 4.67 2.45 2.33
CA ILE A 74 4.69 3.70 1.58
C ILE A 74 6.13 4.15 1.36
N SER A 75 6.94 4.09 2.40
CA SER A 75 8.33 4.50 2.33
C SER A 75 9.12 3.62 1.36
N ASP A 76 8.90 2.32 1.40
CA ASP A 76 9.59 1.40 0.52
C ASP A 76 9.21 1.64 -0.94
N GLU A 77 7.94 1.88 -1.21
CA GLU A 77 7.49 2.17 -2.57
C GLU A 77 8.12 3.44 -3.10
N TYR A 78 8.19 4.46 -2.25
CA TYR A 78 8.77 5.73 -2.64
C TYR A 78 10.26 5.56 -2.95
N THR A 79 10.97 4.88 -2.06
CA THR A 79 12.40 4.62 -2.23
C THR A 79 12.65 3.83 -3.51
N GLU A 80 11.83 2.82 -3.75
CA GLU A 80 11.99 1.99 -4.93
C GLU A 80 11.78 2.81 -6.21
N GLY A 81 10.78 3.69 -6.20
CA GLY A 81 10.53 4.56 -7.33
C GLY A 81 11.71 5.50 -7.60
N LEU A 82 12.28 6.07 -6.55
CA LEU A 82 13.44 6.93 -6.70
C LEU A 82 14.65 6.15 -7.20
N ASN A 83 14.84 4.94 -6.68
CA ASN A 83 15.97 4.13 -7.11
C ASN A 83 15.90 3.80 -8.60
N LYS A 84 14.71 3.58 -9.12
CA LYS A 84 14.54 3.34 -10.55
C LYS A 84 15.03 4.54 -11.38
N ILE A 85 14.74 5.74 -10.89
CA ILE A 85 15.15 6.96 -11.57
C ILE A 85 16.67 7.13 -11.50
N TYR A 86 17.22 7.03 -10.29
CA TYR A 86 18.64 7.35 -10.11
C TYR A 86 19.57 6.25 -10.59
N ASN A 87 19.06 5.04 -10.75
CA ASN A 87 19.86 3.95 -11.31
C ASN A 87 19.66 3.79 -12.81
N ASP A 88 18.86 4.64 -13.44
CA ASP A 88 18.61 4.57 -14.86
C ASP A 88 19.78 5.21 -15.61
N LYS A 89 20.59 4.37 -16.24
CA LYS A 89 21.79 4.84 -16.89
C LYS A 89 21.53 5.60 -18.19
N SER A 90 20.30 5.56 -18.68
CA SER A 90 19.95 6.29 -19.87
C SER A 90 19.70 7.77 -19.58
N LEU A 91 19.61 8.14 -18.30
CA LEU A 91 19.33 9.52 -17.91
C LEU A 91 20.61 10.18 -17.39
N ASN A 92 20.82 11.43 -17.76
CA ASN A 92 21.90 12.20 -17.16
C ASN A 92 21.40 12.82 -15.86
N THR A 93 22.28 13.53 -15.15
CA THR A 93 21.95 14.07 -13.84
C THR A 93 20.75 15.02 -13.87
N GLU A 94 20.73 15.89 -14.86
CA GLU A 94 19.65 16.85 -14.98
C GLU A 94 18.32 16.15 -15.24
N GLN A 95 18.34 15.15 -16.09
CA GLN A 95 17.13 14.37 -16.38
C GLN A 95 16.63 13.61 -15.16
N LYS A 96 17.57 13.11 -14.36
CA LYS A 96 17.18 12.41 -13.12
C LYS A 96 16.50 13.35 -12.15
N ILE A 97 17.02 14.56 -12.03
CA ILE A 97 16.42 15.54 -11.13
C ILE A 97 15.01 15.90 -11.59
N LEU A 98 14.84 16.10 -12.89
CA LEU A 98 13.53 16.41 -13.44
C LEU A 98 12.55 15.24 -13.23
N ALA A 99 13.04 14.02 -13.46
CA ALA A 99 12.22 12.83 -13.25
C ALA A 99 11.80 12.70 -11.80
N HIS A 100 12.70 13.02 -10.87
CA HIS A 100 12.39 12.98 -9.44
C HIS A 100 11.29 13.99 -9.09
N ILE A 101 11.43 15.21 -9.59
CA ILE A 101 10.44 16.25 -9.35
C ILE A 101 9.08 15.82 -9.90
N ASN A 102 9.06 15.27 -11.11
CA ASN A 102 7.83 14.79 -11.71
C ASN A 102 7.22 13.63 -10.94
N PHE A 103 8.06 12.76 -10.40
CA PHE A 103 7.60 11.63 -9.61
C PHE A 103 6.88 12.10 -8.35
N ASP A 104 7.49 13.05 -7.65
CA ASP A 104 6.89 13.59 -6.43
C ASP A 104 5.60 14.34 -6.74
N PHE A 105 5.61 15.11 -7.79
CA PHE A 105 4.46 15.92 -8.16
C PHE A 105 3.28 15.05 -8.58
N SER A 106 3.55 14.02 -9.35
CA SER A 106 2.51 13.11 -9.80
C SER A 106 1.85 12.38 -8.62
N ARG A 107 2.67 11.95 -7.67
CA ARG A 107 2.13 11.26 -6.50
C ARG A 107 1.23 12.20 -5.70
N ALA A 108 1.64 13.44 -5.52
CA ALA A 108 0.85 14.40 -4.76
C ALA A 108 -0.49 14.66 -5.45
N ILE A 109 -0.50 14.77 -6.77
CA ILE A 109 -1.72 15.01 -7.50
C ILE A 109 -2.65 13.79 -7.44
N ILE A 110 -2.10 12.60 -7.61
CA ILE A 110 -2.90 11.39 -7.56
C ILE A 110 -3.55 11.24 -6.19
N ASP A 111 -2.79 11.50 -5.13
CA ASP A 111 -3.31 11.38 -3.79
C ASP A 111 -4.44 12.37 -3.52
N ARG A 112 -4.33 13.55 -4.08
CA ARG A 112 -5.35 14.57 -3.87
C ARG A 112 -6.64 14.27 -4.58
N ASN A 113 -6.57 13.53 -5.67
CA ASN A 113 -7.73 13.23 -6.48
C ASN A 113 -8.39 11.90 -6.17
N LYS A 114 -7.95 11.22 -5.14
CA LYS A 114 -8.55 9.95 -4.78
C LYS A 114 -9.67 10.07 -3.79
#